data_cade51b0d34e763fcca79c899546aefa
#
_entry.id   cade51b0d34e763fcca79c899546aefa
#
_cell.length_a   1.000
_cell.length_b   1.000
_cell.length_c   1.000
_cell.angle_alpha   90.00
_cell.angle_beta   90.00
_cell.angle_gamma   90.00
#
_symmetry.space_group_name_H-M   'P 1'
#
loop_
_entity.id
_entity.type
_entity.pdbx_description
1 polymer ?
#
loop_
_entity_poly.entity_id
_entity_poly.type
_entity_poly.pdbx_seq_one_letter_code
_entity_poly.pdbx_strand_id
1 'polypeptide(L)'
;VAGMTKPTVPLVLGLWFVLQALPGLTEQADDNSTPSLLAAFYGNTLAEAIVLKNPRFVAAIQAQRQKNDTLPSPLTQNETLKMLLLEETPWVLSARNENERITQLAELLDRAKCVKMQYRALTKLLALQNDDGGFPWKKGMGSNIEQTLSVLECYAQLYTQNLLGDNESLVRLRSEAINFLNKKIAGDTARIAQTEKLSNSQLRYLVLQTILATPLSETEGAGRTMLCEKAEKGWKSFDLEGKALTAQLLYRTGNQEAARRIVNSLLGYATITDEEIWWQNIRSNRNTLGDIRLHTLLMNTVALVTPHNAQLAGMA
;
A
#
# COMPACT_ATOMS: atom_id res chain seq x y z
N VAL A 1 30.99 -8.60 22.71
CA VAL A 1 30.01 -9.59 22.22
C VAL A 1 28.66 -8.87 22.22
N ALA A 2 28.30 -8.25 21.12
CA ALA A 2 27.03 -7.53 20.97
C ALA A 2 25.91 -8.55 20.73
N GLY A 3 24.87 -8.51 21.58
CA GLY A 3 23.71 -9.38 21.51
C GLY A 3 22.92 -9.14 20.23
N MET A 4 22.96 -10.08 19.33
CA MET A 4 21.98 -10.17 18.24
C MET A 4 20.63 -10.55 18.85
N THR A 5 19.72 -9.58 18.95
CA THR A 5 18.31 -9.87 19.25
C THR A 5 17.77 -10.77 18.16
N LYS A 6 17.37 -12.00 18.54
CA LYS A 6 16.66 -12.91 17.62
C LYS A 6 15.39 -12.21 17.13
N PRO A 7 15.11 -12.22 15.81
CA PRO A 7 13.85 -11.69 15.31
C PRO A 7 12.70 -12.41 16.02
N THR A 8 11.79 -11.66 16.57
CA THR A 8 10.60 -12.20 17.24
C THR A 8 9.72 -12.93 16.20
N VAL A 9 9.21 -14.10 16.56
CA VAL A 9 8.34 -14.96 15.72
C VAL A 9 7.25 -14.20 14.95
N PRO A 10 6.59 -13.16 15.49
CA PRO A 10 5.60 -12.36 14.77
C PRO A 10 6.14 -11.63 13.53
N LEU A 11 7.39 -11.17 13.55
CA LEU A 11 8.00 -10.43 12.43
C LEU A 11 8.29 -11.36 11.24
N VAL A 12 8.64 -12.62 11.51
CA VAL A 12 8.87 -13.65 10.47
C VAL A 12 7.55 -14.09 9.84
N LEU A 13 6.49 -14.23 10.65
CA LEU A 13 5.15 -14.55 10.16
C LEU A 13 4.58 -13.41 9.29
N GLY A 14 4.71 -12.15 9.72
CA GLY A 14 4.25 -11.00 8.94
C GLY A 14 4.93 -10.91 7.56
N LEU A 15 6.25 -11.12 7.51
CA LEU A 15 7.00 -11.18 6.24
C LEU A 15 6.52 -12.33 5.34
N TRP A 16 6.22 -13.49 5.91
CA TRP A 16 5.71 -14.65 5.18
C TRP A 16 4.37 -14.37 4.52
N PHE A 17 3.42 -13.73 5.22
CA PHE A 17 2.12 -13.35 4.65
C PHE A 17 2.24 -12.32 3.53
N VAL A 18 3.10 -11.31 3.70
CA VAL A 18 3.39 -10.32 2.65
C VAL A 18 3.93 -11.01 1.40
N LEU A 19 4.88 -11.92 1.56
CA LEU A 19 5.48 -12.67 0.46
C LEU A 19 4.48 -13.56 -0.27
N GLN A 20 3.50 -14.15 0.44
CA GLN A 20 2.44 -14.94 -0.18
C GLN A 20 1.43 -14.10 -0.99
N ALA A 21 1.24 -12.84 -0.65
CA ALA A 21 0.35 -11.92 -1.36
C ALA A 21 0.99 -11.34 -2.64
N LEU A 22 2.32 -11.23 -2.68
CA LEU A 22 3.06 -10.60 -3.79
C LEU A 22 2.81 -11.25 -5.16
N PRO A 23 2.75 -12.59 -5.34
CA PRO A 23 2.51 -13.22 -6.65
C PRO A 23 1.20 -12.74 -7.29
N GLY A 24 0.11 -12.69 -6.51
CA GLY A 24 -1.19 -12.22 -7.01
C GLY A 24 -1.20 -10.76 -7.44
N LEU A 25 -0.34 -9.91 -6.87
CA LEU A 25 -0.20 -8.52 -7.27
C LEU A 25 0.57 -8.38 -8.60
N THR A 26 1.51 -9.27 -8.87
CA THR A 26 2.35 -9.21 -10.09
C THR A 26 1.67 -9.82 -11.31
N GLU A 27 0.77 -10.77 -11.15
CA GLU A 27 0.01 -11.42 -12.23
C GLU A 27 -1.04 -10.51 -12.88
N GLN A 28 -1.52 -9.48 -12.19
CA GLN A 28 -2.52 -8.54 -12.72
C GLN A 28 -1.98 -7.57 -13.79
N ALA A 29 -0.72 -7.67 -14.17
CA ALA A 29 -0.06 -6.75 -15.10
C ALA A 29 -0.61 -6.75 -16.55
N ASP A 30 -1.49 -7.68 -16.90
CA ASP A 30 -2.05 -7.77 -18.26
C ASP A 30 -3.26 -6.84 -18.51
N ASP A 31 -3.93 -6.38 -17.47
CA ASP A 31 -5.05 -5.44 -17.58
C ASP A 31 -4.58 -3.99 -17.71
N ASN A 32 -3.77 -3.53 -18.48
CA ASN A 32 -3.27 -2.16 -18.73
C ASN A 32 -4.10 -0.98 -18.12
N SER A 33 -4.76 -1.18 -16.99
CA SER A 33 -5.42 -0.16 -16.18
C SER A 33 -4.44 0.48 -15.19
N THR A 34 -4.71 1.72 -14.76
CA THR A 34 -3.86 2.40 -13.75
C THR A 34 -3.71 1.56 -12.47
N PRO A 35 -4.76 0.98 -11.87
CA PRO A 35 -4.59 0.16 -10.67
C PRO A 35 -3.72 -1.08 -10.90
N SER A 36 -3.91 -1.81 -12.00
CA SER A 36 -3.11 -3.00 -12.30
C SER A 36 -1.64 -2.69 -12.53
N LEU A 37 -1.35 -1.64 -13.29
CA LEU A 37 0.02 -1.23 -13.55
C LEU A 37 0.70 -0.70 -12.28
N LEU A 38 -0.06 0.01 -11.44
CA LEU A 38 0.41 0.50 -10.16
C LEU A 38 0.73 -0.66 -9.21
N ALA A 39 -0.14 -1.66 -9.12
CA ALA A 39 0.07 -2.85 -8.31
C ALA A 39 1.32 -3.62 -8.77
N ALA A 40 1.48 -3.82 -10.09
CA ALA A 40 2.65 -4.46 -10.66
C ALA A 40 3.95 -3.67 -10.39
N PHE A 41 3.93 -2.35 -10.54
CA PHE A 41 5.07 -1.50 -10.23
C PHE A 41 5.44 -1.58 -8.75
N TYR A 42 4.47 -1.41 -7.86
CA TYR A 42 4.66 -1.45 -6.41
C TYR A 42 5.17 -2.82 -5.93
N GLY A 43 4.50 -3.90 -6.37
CA GLY A 43 4.83 -5.27 -5.97
C GLY A 43 6.25 -5.67 -6.39
N ASN A 44 6.66 -5.35 -7.64
CA ASN A 44 8.00 -5.66 -8.12
C ASN A 44 9.08 -4.79 -7.44
N THR A 45 8.78 -3.53 -7.12
CA THR A 45 9.70 -2.66 -6.35
C THR A 45 9.91 -3.20 -4.94
N LEU A 46 8.85 -3.66 -4.26
CA LEU A 46 8.98 -4.30 -2.95
C LEU A 46 9.72 -5.62 -3.02
N ALA A 47 9.45 -6.46 -4.04
CA ALA A 47 10.13 -7.73 -4.23
C ALA A 47 11.65 -7.51 -4.42
N GLU A 48 12.06 -6.55 -5.26
CA GLU A 48 13.47 -6.19 -5.41
C GLU A 48 14.09 -5.72 -4.09
N ALA A 49 13.40 -4.87 -3.32
CA ALA A 49 13.88 -4.40 -2.03
C ALA A 49 14.05 -5.55 -1.02
N ILE A 50 13.16 -6.54 -1.02
CA ILE A 50 13.26 -7.74 -0.18
C ILE A 50 14.49 -8.57 -0.58
N VAL A 51 14.70 -8.78 -1.89
CA VAL A 51 15.85 -9.52 -2.42
C VAL A 51 17.16 -8.86 -1.96
N LEU A 52 17.25 -7.53 -2.10
CA LEU A 52 18.47 -6.80 -1.74
C LEU A 52 18.75 -6.79 -0.23
N LYS A 53 17.70 -6.68 0.59
CA LYS A 53 17.84 -6.61 2.06
C LYS A 53 18.02 -7.98 2.72
N ASN A 54 17.58 -9.07 2.06
CA ASN A 54 17.53 -10.40 2.67
C ASN A 54 18.16 -11.50 1.78
N PRO A 55 19.43 -11.38 1.36
CA PRO A 55 20.04 -12.31 0.40
C PRO A 55 20.08 -13.75 0.90
N ARG A 56 20.23 -13.98 2.22
CA ARG A 56 20.23 -15.32 2.82
C ARG A 56 18.87 -16.00 2.72
N PHE A 57 17.82 -15.25 2.93
CA PHE A 57 16.44 -15.74 2.79
C PHE A 57 16.14 -16.13 1.34
N VAL A 58 16.52 -15.28 0.39
CA VAL A 58 16.34 -15.55 -1.05
C VAL A 58 17.11 -16.80 -1.46
N ALA A 59 18.34 -16.96 -1.01
CA ALA A 59 19.14 -18.17 -1.28
C ALA A 59 18.48 -19.45 -0.72
N ALA A 60 17.87 -19.38 0.47
CA ALA A 60 17.16 -20.51 1.06
C ALA A 60 15.91 -20.89 0.23
N ILE A 61 15.13 -19.92 -0.25
CA ILE A 61 13.96 -20.16 -1.11
C ILE A 61 14.39 -20.75 -2.46
N GLN A 62 15.45 -20.24 -3.07
CA GLN A 62 15.99 -20.78 -4.33
C GLN A 62 16.52 -22.21 -4.17
N ALA A 63 17.21 -22.51 -3.07
CA ALA A 63 17.66 -23.86 -2.76
C ALA A 63 16.48 -24.83 -2.53
N GLN A 64 15.41 -24.38 -1.89
CA GLN A 64 14.21 -25.19 -1.69
C GLN A 64 13.50 -25.50 -3.01
N ARG A 65 13.40 -24.50 -3.91
CA ARG A 65 12.90 -24.71 -5.27
C ARG A 65 13.68 -25.78 -6.01
N GLN A 66 15.02 -25.69 -6.01
CA GLN A 66 15.87 -26.69 -6.69
C GLN A 66 15.66 -28.11 -6.13
N LYS A 67 15.46 -28.27 -4.81
CA LYS A 67 15.14 -29.56 -4.22
C LYS A 67 13.79 -30.08 -4.69
N ASN A 68 12.79 -29.24 -4.81
CA ASN A 68 11.47 -29.62 -5.29
C ASN A 68 11.46 -30.01 -6.77
N ASP A 69 12.27 -29.34 -7.60
CA ASP A 69 12.45 -29.65 -9.04
C ASP A 69 13.23 -30.97 -9.27
N THR A 70 14.10 -31.35 -8.33
CA THR A 70 14.93 -32.57 -8.43
C THR A 70 14.29 -33.81 -7.87
N LEU A 71 13.22 -33.71 -7.11
CA LEU A 71 12.43 -34.80 -6.57
C LEU A 71 11.06 -34.82 -7.24
N PRO A 72 10.88 -35.52 -8.40
CA PRO A 72 9.54 -35.76 -8.92
C PRO A 72 8.77 -36.53 -7.84
N SER A 73 7.74 -35.89 -7.26
CA SER A 73 6.88 -36.54 -6.31
C SER A 73 6.36 -37.84 -6.98
N PRO A 74 6.46 -39.01 -6.33
CA PRO A 74 5.84 -40.25 -6.84
C PRO A 74 4.36 -40.09 -7.16
N LEU A 75 3.71 -39.08 -6.57
CA LEU A 75 2.32 -38.69 -6.76
C LEU A 75 2.05 -38.02 -8.13
N THR A 76 3.07 -37.38 -8.75
CA THR A 76 2.92 -36.72 -10.08
C THR A 76 3.00 -37.71 -11.23
N GLN A 77 3.50 -38.94 -11.00
CA GLN A 77 3.70 -39.95 -12.02
C GLN A 77 2.49 -40.90 -12.21
N ASN A 78 1.53 -40.90 -11.30
CA ASN A 78 0.37 -41.79 -11.37
C ASN A 78 -0.95 -41.03 -11.20
N GLU A 79 -1.65 -40.79 -12.31
CA GLU A 79 -2.91 -40.03 -12.31
C GLU A 79 -4.03 -40.70 -11.49
N THR A 80 -4.05 -42.00 -11.40
CA THR A 80 -5.05 -42.77 -10.62
C THR A 80 -4.81 -42.60 -9.11
N LEU A 81 -3.55 -42.61 -8.69
CA LEU A 81 -3.16 -42.35 -7.29
C LEU A 81 -3.41 -40.91 -6.91
N LYS A 82 -3.26 -39.98 -7.87
CA LYS A 82 -3.53 -38.55 -7.71
C LYS A 82 -5.01 -38.27 -7.48
N MET A 83 -5.92 -38.94 -8.20
CA MET A 83 -7.36 -38.79 -8.00
C MET A 83 -7.80 -39.36 -6.65
N LEU A 84 -7.33 -40.56 -6.28
CA LEU A 84 -7.69 -41.23 -5.00
C LEU A 84 -7.21 -40.42 -3.77
N LEU A 85 -6.01 -39.81 -3.84
CA LEU A 85 -5.48 -39.00 -2.76
C LEU A 85 -6.12 -37.64 -2.65
N LEU A 86 -6.63 -37.06 -3.76
CA LEU A 86 -7.38 -35.81 -3.78
C LEU A 86 -8.75 -35.92 -3.12
N GLU A 87 -9.38 -37.08 -3.19
CA GLU A 87 -10.68 -37.34 -2.54
C GLU A 87 -10.56 -37.58 -1.03
N GLU A 88 -9.44 -38.15 -0.55
CA GLU A 88 -9.34 -38.60 0.86
C GLU A 88 -8.48 -37.71 1.77
N THR A 89 -7.65 -36.76 1.23
CA THR A 89 -6.68 -36.05 2.08
C THR A 89 -6.50 -34.56 1.75
N PRO A 90 -7.23 -33.66 2.43
CA PRO A 90 -7.09 -32.20 2.26
C PRO A 90 -5.66 -31.63 2.44
N TRP A 91 -4.82 -32.29 3.23
CA TRP A 91 -3.43 -31.87 3.47
C TRP A 91 -2.50 -32.07 2.25
N VAL A 92 -2.83 -33.00 1.33
CA VAL A 92 -2.07 -33.19 0.07
C VAL A 92 -2.27 -31.99 -0.87
N LEU A 93 -3.50 -31.46 -0.92
CA LEU A 93 -3.81 -30.22 -1.62
C LEU A 93 -3.03 -29.03 -1.04
N SER A 94 -2.94 -28.97 0.30
CA SER A 94 -2.16 -27.94 0.99
C SER A 94 -0.67 -28.04 0.67
N ALA A 95 -0.09 -29.24 0.66
CA ALA A 95 1.32 -29.47 0.33
C ALA A 95 1.64 -29.13 -1.14
N ARG A 96 0.75 -29.49 -2.08
CA ARG A 96 0.88 -29.12 -3.49
C ARG A 96 0.81 -27.61 -3.68
N ASN A 97 -0.15 -26.96 -3.05
CA ASN A 97 -0.29 -25.52 -3.07
C ASN A 97 0.95 -24.83 -2.46
N GLU A 98 1.57 -25.42 -1.45
CA GLU A 98 2.77 -24.88 -0.83
C GLU A 98 3.99 -24.96 -1.76
N ASN A 99 4.18 -26.08 -2.48
CA ASN A 99 5.26 -26.20 -3.48
C ASN A 99 5.07 -25.27 -4.67
N GLU A 100 3.85 -25.12 -5.17
CA GLU A 100 3.51 -24.15 -6.21
C GLU A 100 3.78 -22.72 -5.73
N ARG A 101 3.40 -22.39 -4.49
CA ARG A 101 3.69 -21.09 -3.86
C ARG A 101 5.18 -20.84 -3.70
N ILE A 102 5.97 -21.82 -3.27
CA ILE A 102 7.43 -21.68 -3.17
C ILE A 102 8.05 -21.44 -4.54
N THR A 103 7.56 -22.11 -5.58
CA THR A 103 8.02 -21.91 -6.96
C THR A 103 7.69 -20.50 -7.45
N GLN A 104 6.46 -20.05 -7.28
CA GLN A 104 6.03 -18.69 -7.62
C GLN A 104 6.82 -17.63 -6.84
N LEU A 105 7.09 -17.90 -5.57
CA LEU A 105 7.87 -17.01 -4.70
C LEU A 105 9.35 -16.95 -5.15
N ALA A 106 9.93 -18.08 -5.51
CA ALA A 106 11.29 -18.13 -6.04
C ALA A 106 11.42 -17.38 -7.37
N GLU A 107 10.40 -17.45 -8.23
CA GLU A 107 10.35 -16.67 -9.47
C GLU A 107 10.18 -15.18 -9.22
N LEU A 108 9.34 -14.81 -8.25
CA LEU A 108 9.12 -13.42 -7.86
C LEU A 108 10.38 -12.80 -7.25
N LEU A 109 11.18 -13.60 -6.50
CA LEU A 109 12.41 -13.16 -5.87
C LEU A 109 13.63 -13.25 -6.80
N ASP A 110 13.42 -13.48 -8.10
CA ASP A 110 14.45 -13.27 -9.13
C ASP A 110 14.59 -11.76 -9.40
N ARG A 111 15.73 -11.21 -8.95
CA ARG A 111 16.00 -9.77 -9.09
C ARG A 111 15.90 -9.28 -10.53
N ALA A 112 16.44 -10.02 -11.49
CA ALA A 112 16.43 -9.61 -12.89
C ALA A 112 15.00 -9.54 -13.44
N LYS A 113 14.16 -10.51 -13.03
CA LYS A 113 12.72 -10.53 -13.37
C LYS A 113 12.00 -9.34 -12.71
N CYS A 114 12.24 -9.08 -11.42
CA CYS A 114 11.62 -7.95 -10.69
C CYS A 114 11.93 -6.61 -11.39
N VAL A 115 13.20 -6.32 -11.67
CA VAL A 115 13.64 -5.08 -12.32
C VAL A 115 13.01 -4.95 -13.71
N LYS A 116 12.98 -6.02 -14.49
CA LYS A 116 12.35 -6.03 -15.82
C LYS A 116 10.84 -5.73 -15.75
N MET A 117 10.13 -6.35 -14.83
CA MET A 117 8.69 -6.17 -14.67
C MET A 117 8.35 -4.80 -14.11
N GLN A 118 9.12 -4.31 -13.14
CA GLN A 118 9.04 -2.95 -12.61
C GLN A 118 9.18 -1.91 -13.73
N TYR A 119 10.23 -2.02 -14.56
CA TYR A 119 10.48 -1.12 -15.68
C TYR A 119 9.34 -1.16 -16.70
N ARG A 120 8.84 -2.35 -17.04
CA ARG A 120 7.71 -2.52 -17.96
C ARG A 120 6.43 -1.86 -17.41
N ALA A 121 6.12 -2.08 -16.14
CA ALA A 121 4.96 -1.49 -15.49
C ALA A 121 5.08 0.04 -15.43
N LEU A 122 6.25 0.56 -15.05
CA LEU A 122 6.51 2.00 -15.03
C LEU A 122 6.37 2.64 -16.40
N THR A 123 6.95 2.06 -17.45
CA THR A 123 6.85 2.58 -18.82
C THR A 123 5.39 2.67 -19.28
N LYS A 124 4.59 1.65 -19.00
CA LYS A 124 3.17 1.66 -19.33
C LYS A 124 2.40 2.68 -18.46
N LEU A 125 2.73 2.82 -17.18
CA LEU A 125 2.11 3.79 -16.28
C LEU A 125 2.39 5.22 -16.73
N LEU A 126 3.63 5.53 -17.11
CA LEU A 126 4.00 6.84 -17.69
C LEU A 126 3.21 7.14 -18.97
N ALA A 127 2.98 6.13 -19.80
CA ALA A 127 2.18 6.28 -21.05
C ALA A 127 0.67 6.44 -20.82
N LEU A 128 0.19 6.21 -19.59
CA LEU A 128 -1.20 6.47 -19.19
C LEU A 128 -1.42 7.89 -18.67
N GLN A 129 -0.38 8.57 -18.21
CA GLN A 129 -0.51 9.93 -17.71
C GLN A 129 -1.00 10.85 -18.83
N ASN A 130 -2.11 11.56 -18.60
CA ASN A 130 -2.67 12.51 -19.56
C ASN A 130 -1.88 13.83 -19.57
N ASP A 131 -2.08 14.63 -20.60
CA ASP A 131 -1.40 15.93 -20.80
C ASP A 131 -1.68 16.93 -19.67
N ASP A 132 -2.79 16.77 -18.94
CA ASP A 132 -3.11 17.60 -17.77
C ASP A 132 -2.38 17.14 -16.50
N GLY A 133 -1.57 16.07 -16.57
CA GLY A 133 -0.81 15.48 -15.48
C GLY A 133 -1.57 14.44 -14.67
N GLY A 134 -2.87 14.30 -14.86
CA GLY A 134 -3.71 13.34 -14.13
C GLY A 134 -3.66 11.92 -14.72
N PHE A 135 -4.11 10.95 -13.93
CA PHE A 135 -4.20 9.55 -14.34
C PHE A 135 -5.65 9.15 -14.62
N PRO A 136 -5.94 8.53 -15.77
CA PRO A 136 -7.23 7.92 -16.07
C PRO A 136 -7.36 6.55 -15.43
N TRP A 137 -8.54 5.93 -15.48
CA TRP A 137 -8.71 4.52 -15.17
C TRP A 137 -8.02 3.62 -16.22
N LYS A 138 -8.26 3.91 -17.49
CA LYS A 138 -7.64 3.23 -18.66
C LYS A 138 -7.27 4.27 -19.72
N LYS A 139 -6.37 3.89 -20.64
CA LYS A 139 -5.92 4.75 -21.73
C LYS A 139 -7.11 5.27 -22.55
N GLY A 140 -7.07 6.57 -22.86
CA GLY A 140 -8.12 7.26 -23.62
C GLY A 140 -9.28 7.78 -22.78
N MET A 141 -9.31 7.51 -21.48
CA MET A 141 -10.26 8.12 -20.54
C MET A 141 -9.74 9.46 -19.99
N GLY A 142 -10.64 10.29 -19.49
CA GLY A 142 -10.27 11.53 -18.79
C GLY A 142 -9.58 11.26 -17.46
N SER A 143 -8.80 12.23 -17.01
CA SER A 143 -8.09 12.16 -15.73
C SER A 143 -9.05 12.10 -14.54
N ASN A 144 -8.72 11.25 -13.59
CA ASN A 144 -9.52 10.97 -12.40
C ASN A 144 -8.73 11.28 -11.13
N ILE A 145 -9.33 12.03 -10.22
CA ILE A 145 -8.70 12.44 -8.94
C ILE A 145 -8.31 11.21 -8.11
N GLU A 146 -9.19 10.20 -7.99
CA GLU A 146 -8.93 9.01 -7.18
C GLU A 146 -7.75 8.18 -7.73
N GLN A 147 -7.68 8.02 -9.07
CA GLN A 147 -6.56 7.31 -9.69
C GLN A 147 -5.25 8.05 -9.49
N THR A 148 -5.27 9.38 -9.65
CA THR A 148 -4.10 10.23 -9.47
C THR A 148 -3.62 10.23 -8.01
N LEU A 149 -4.54 10.28 -7.05
CA LEU A 149 -4.23 10.12 -5.62
C LEU A 149 -3.58 8.77 -5.34
N SER A 150 -4.13 7.68 -5.87
CA SER A 150 -3.58 6.33 -5.65
C SER A 150 -2.16 6.18 -6.21
N VAL A 151 -1.87 6.76 -7.38
CA VAL A 151 -0.52 6.77 -7.95
C VAL A 151 0.45 7.55 -7.05
N LEU A 152 0.04 8.73 -6.58
CA LEU A 152 0.90 9.54 -5.70
C LEU A 152 1.06 8.95 -4.30
N GLU A 153 0.07 8.25 -3.76
CA GLU A 153 0.18 7.52 -2.48
C GLU A 153 1.20 6.38 -2.59
N CYS A 154 1.13 5.61 -3.68
CA CYS A 154 2.12 4.58 -3.98
C CYS A 154 3.53 5.18 -4.10
N TYR A 155 3.66 6.26 -4.88
CA TYR A 155 4.92 7.00 -5.00
C TYR A 155 5.44 7.46 -3.63
N ALA A 156 4.60 8.10 -2.81
CA ALA A 156 4.96 8.62 -1.50
C ALA A 156 5.42 7.51 -0.53
N GLN A 157 4.77 6.35 -0.55
CA GLN A 157 5.17 5.19 0.24
C GLN A 157 6.54 4.67 -0.16
N LEU A 158 6.80 4.48 -1.44
CA LEU A 158 8.09 4.01 -1.94
C LEU A 158 9.20 5.06 -1.73
N TYR A 159 8.88 6.34 -1.91
CA TYR A 159 9.80 7.47 -1.69
C TYR A 159 10.25 7.56 -0.23
N THR A 160 9.32 7.49 0.72
CA THR A 160 9.65 7.56 2.15
C THR A 160 10.48 6.37 2.64
N GLN A 161 10.46 5.24 1.92
CA GLN A 161 11.28 4.07 2.20
C GLN A 161 12.60 4.04 1.41
N ASN A 162 12.91 5.09 0.63
CA ASN A 162 14.08 5.18 -0.25
C ASN A 162 14.18 4.03 -1.27
N LEU A 163 13.04 3.62 -1.85
CA LEU A 163 12.97 2.51 -2.80
C LEU A 163 12.89 2.94 -4.27
N LEU A 164 12.80 4.23 -4.58
CA LEU A 164 12.62 4.73 -5.96
C LEU A 164 13.93 5.06 -6.69
N GLY A 165 15.04 5.25 -5.97
CA GLY A 165 16.30 5.73 -6.54
C GLY A 165 16.15 7.10 -7.23
N ASP A 166 17.19 7.49 -7.96
CA ASP A 166 17.21 8.74 -8.74
C ASP A 166 16.68 8.48 -10.16
N ASN A 167 15.35 8.55 -10.33
CA ASN A 167 14.68 8.34 -11.62
C ASN A 167 13.94 9.61 -12.05
N GLU A 168 14.47 10.30 -13.05
CA GLU A 168 13.91 11.56 -13.58
C GLU A 168 12.45 11.39 -14.06
N SER A 169 12.12 10.25 -14.66
CA SER A 169 10.76 9.98 -15.14
C SER A 169 9.76 9.91 -13.96
N LEU A 170 10.17 9.36 -12.83
CA LEU A 170 9.34 9.33 -11.61
C LEU A 170 9.20 10.72 -10.97
N VAL A 171 10.26 11.52 -11.01
CA VAL A 171 10.21 12.92 -10.52
C VAL A 171 9.24 13.73 -11.37
N ARG A 172 9.30 13.57 -12.70
CA ARG A 172 8.39 14.24 -13.63
C ARG A 172 6.95 13.77 -13.41
N LEU A 173 6.69 12.46 -13.37
CA LEU A 173 5.38 11.87 -13.08
C LEU A 173 4.77 12.50 -11.82
N ARG A 174 5.54 12.51 -10.73
CA ARG A 174 5.12 13.11 -9.46
C ARG A 174 4.73 14.58 -9.61
N SER A 175 5.61 15.38 -10.26
CA SER A 175 5.40 16.81 -10.40
C SER A 175 4.15 17.14 -11.22
N GLU A 176 3.92 16.44 -12.32
CA GLU A 176 2.74 16.63 -13.16
C GLU A 176 1.46 16.18 -12.45
N ALA A 177 1.50 15.03 -11.77
CA ALA A 177 0.34 14.49 -11.05
C ALA A 177 -0.06 15.37 -9.86
N ILE A 178 0.90 15.88 -9.08
CA ILE A 178 0.58 16.75 -7.95
C ILE A 178 0.06 18.11 -8.43
N ASN A 179 0.59 18.66 -9.54
CA ASN A 179 0.09 19.89 -10.13
C ASN A 179 -1.36 19.75 -10.62
N PHE A 180 -1.71 18.60 -11.18
CA PHE A 180 -3.11 18.29 -11.50
C PHE A 180 -4.01 18.34 -10.25
N LEU A 181 -3.59 17.69 -9.15
CA LEU A 181 -4.36 17.71 -7.90
C LEU A 181 -4.41 19.10 -7.27
N ASN A 182 -3.33 19.88 -7.31
CA ASN A 182 -3.29 21.24 -6.81
C ASN A 182 -4.39 22.07 -7.47
N LYS A 183 -4.44 22.06 -8.81
CA LYS A 183 -5.46 22.77 -9.58
C LYS A 183 -6.88 22.29 -9.29
N LYS A 184 -7.08 20.95 -9.22
CA LYS A 184 -8.42 20.35 -9.06
C LYS A 184 -8.97 20.46 -7.64
N ILE A 185 -8.12 20.41 -6.62
CA ILE A 185 -8.54 20.35 -5.21
C ILE A 185 -8.34 21.68 -4.50
N ALA A 186 -7.18 22.32 -4.64
CA ALA A 186 -6.85 23.55 -3.94
C ALA A 186 -7.06 24.83 -4.77
N GLY A 187 -7.13 24.74 -6.10
CA GLY A 187 -7.21 25.88 -7.00
C GLY A 187 -8.53 26.65 -6.99
N ASP A 188 -9.61 26.06 -6.48
CA ASP A 188 -10.95 26.70 -6.43
C ASP A 188 -11.31 27.07 -4.98
N THR A 189 -10.81 28.21 -4.53
CA THR A 189 -11.03 28.73 -3.17
C THR A 189 -12.49 29.08 -2.91
N ALA A 190 -13.24 29.50 -3.92
CA ALA A 190 -14.67 29.82 -3.78
C ALA A 190 -15.48 28.56 -3.47
N ARG A 191 -15.22 27.46 -4.18
CA ARG A 191 -15.83 26.17 -3.91
C ARG A 191 -15.42 25.63 -2.54
N ILE A 192 -14.14 25.77 -2.17
CA ILE A 192 -13.65 25.33 -0.86
C ILE A 192 -14.38 26.10 0.26
N ALA A 193 -14.57 27.40 0.12
CA ALA A 193 -15.27 28.22 1.11
C ALA A 193 -16.70 27.69 1.38
N GLN A 194 -17.42 27.28 0.34
CA GLN A 194 -18.79 26.77 0.42
C GLN A 194 -18.87 25.30 0.91
N THR A 195 -17.75 24.56 0.90
CA THR A 195 -17.73 23.17 1.34
C THR A 195 -17.92 23.08 2.86
N GLU A 196 -19.00 22.44 3.30
CA GLU A 196 -19.27 22.24 4.73
C GLU A 196 -18.41 21.12 5.32
N LYS A 197 -18.30 19.99 4.62
CA LYS A 197 -17.56 18.80 5.05
C LYS A 197 -16.56 18.38 3.99
N LEU A 198 -15.31 18.16 4.39
CA LEU A 198 -14.27 17.68 3.49
C LEU A 198 -14.50 16.21 3.10
N SER A 199 -14.20 15.90 1.84
CA SER A 199 -14.14 14.53 1.34
C SER A 199 -12.82 13.85 1.71
N ASN A 200 -12.82 12.52 1.73
CA ASN A 200 -11.59 11.75 1.97
C ASN A 200 -10.52 12.03 0.91
N SER A 201 -10.90 12.30 -0.36
CA SER A 201 -9.97 12.69 -1.42
C SER A 201 -9.25 14.01 -1.12
N GLN A 202 -9.94 15.00 -0.55
CA GLN A 202 -9.34 16.26 -0.12
C GLN A 202 -8.37 16.04 1.06
N LEU A 203 -8.73 15.19 2.02
CA LEU A 203 -7.85 14.86 3.15
C LEU A 203 -6.62 14.04 2.71
N ARG A 204 -6.77 13.09 1.79
CA ARG A 204 -5.64 12.35 1.18
C ARG A 204 -4.68 13.28 0.47
N TYR A 205 -5.20 14.24 -0.32
CA TYR A 205 -4.40 15.27 -0.96
C TYR A 205 -3.60 16.10 0.05
N LEU A 206 -4.21 16.54 1.16
CA LEU A 206 -3.52 17.30 2.20
C LEU A 206 -2.37 16.51 2.83
N VAL A 207 -2.58 15.22 3.12
CA VAL A 207 -1.52 14.34 3.64
C VAL A 207 -0.38 14.21 2.62
N LEU A 208 -0.70 13.99 1.34
CA LEU A 208 0.31 13.89 0.27
C LEU A 208 1.13 15.19 0.14
N GLN A 209 0.50 16.35 0.25
CA GLN A 209 1.20 17.64 0.22
C GLN A 209 2.21 17.78 1.36
N THR A 210 1.93 17.19 2.53
CA THR A 210 2.91 17.20 3.63
C THR A 210 4.11 16.27 3.40
N ILE A 211 3.93 15.22 2.61
CA ILE A 211 4.99 14.25 2.32
C ILE A 211 5.84 14.71 1.13
N LEU A 212 5.19 15.19 0.06
CA LEU A 212 5.84 15.51 -1.20
C LEU A 212 6.35 16.95 -1.25
N ALA A 213 5.84 17.84 -0.39
CA ALA A 213 6.27 19.23 -0.20
C ALA A 213 6.48 20.01 -1.51
N THR A 214 5.53 19.93 -2.44
CA THR A 214 5.62 20.57 -3.74
C THR A 214 5.25 22.06 -3.68
N PRO A 215 5.88 22.93 -4.49
CA PRO A 215 5.50 24.33 -4.57
C PRO A 215 4.03 24.51 -4.97
N LEU A 216 3.39 25.52 -4.43
CA LEU A 216 2.02 25.91 -4.71
C LEU A 216 1.99 27.35 -5.22
N SER A 217 1.09 27.67 -6.14
CA SER A 217 0.75 29.04 -6.47
C SER A 217 0.07 29.71 -5.26
N GLU A 218 -0.04 31.04 -5.28
CA GLU A 218 -0.68 31.79 -4.20
C GLU A 218 -2.13 31.30 -3.94
N THR A 219 -2.91 31.12 -5.01
CA THR A 219 -4.30 30.62 -4.93
C THR A 219 -4.38 29.22 -4.37
N GLU A 220 -3.51 28.31 -4.83
CA GLU A 220 -3.45 26.92 -4.33
C GLU A 220 -2.99 26.87 -2.87
N GLY A 221 -2.05 27.74 -2.48
CA GLY A 221 -1.60 27.89 -1.11
C GLY A 221 -2.71 28.37 -0.17
N ALA A 222 -3.48 29.36 -0.60
CA ALA A 222 -4.67 29.83 0.13
C ALA A 222 -5.72 28.71 0.25
N GLY A 223 -6.03 28.01 -0.84
CA GLY A 223 -6.97 26.89 -0.85
C GLY A 223 -6.52 25.76 0.08
N ARG A 224 -5.23 25.38 0.06
CA ARG A 224 -4.67 24.38 0.98
C ARG A 224 -4.83 24.81 2.45
N THR A 225 -4.55 26.08 2.76
CA THR A 225 -4.71 26.61 4.12
C THR A 225 -6.14 26.48 4.60
N MET A 226 -7.11 26.90 3.77
CA MET A 226 -8.56 26.77 4.07
C MET A 226 -8.97 25.30 4.29
N LEU A 227 -8.46 24.37 3.49
CA LEU A 227 -8.73 22.94 3.65
C LEU A 227 -8.12 22.41 4.97
N CYS A 228 -6.90 22.80 5.33
CA CYS A 228 -6.28 22.42 6.61
C CYS A 228 -7.09 22.91 7.81
N GLU A 229 -7.53 24.18 7.81
CA GLU A 229 -8.38 24.71 8.87
C GLU A 229 -9.70 23.97 9.00
N LYS A 230 -10.36 23.67 7.87
CA LYS A 230 -11.59 22.88 7.87
C LYS A 230 -11.38 21.45 8.37
N ALA A 231 -10.25 20.83 8.03
CA ALA A 231 -9.89 19.50 8.55
C ALA A 231 -9.71 19.53 10.08
N GLU A 232 -8.97 20.50 10.60
CA GLU A 232 -8.72 20.64 12.02
C GLU A 232 -10.00 20.92 12.83
N LYS A 233 -10.89 21.77 12.32
CA LYS A 233 -12.15 22.11 12.99
C LYS A 233 -13.20 20.98 12.86
N GLY A 234 -13.24 20.29 11.72
CA GLY A 234 -14.30 19.35 11.34
C GLY A 234 -14.08 17.89 11.69
N TRP A 235 -12.89 17.48 12.14
CA TRP A 235 -12.49 16.08 12.29
C TRP A 235 -13.46 15.19 13.09
N LYS A 236 -14.18 15.76 14.09
CA LYS A 236 -15.12 15.02 14.92
C LYS A 236 -16.28 14.43 14.11
N SER A 237 -16.70 15.10 13.03
CA SER A 237 -17.80 14.68 12.15
C SER A 237 -17.35 13.71 11.03
N PHE A 238 -16.06 13.47 10.87
CA PHE A 238 -15.53 12.58 9.83
C PHE A 238 -15.73 11.11 10.22
N ASP A 239 -15.73 10.25 9.20
CA ASP A 239 -15.65 8.81 9.36
C ASP A 239 -14.25 8.38 9.86
N LEU A 240 -14.02 7.09 10.04
CA LEU A 240 -12.73 6.57 10.53
C LEU A 240 -11.57 6.91 9.59
N GLU A 241 -11.80 6.84 8.26
CA GLU A 241 -10.79 7.21 7.25
C GLU A 241 -10.42 8.69 7.37
N GLY A 242 -11.42 9.56 7.39
CA GLY A 242 -11.22 11.00 7.52
C GLY A 242 -10.53 11.41 8.83
N LYS A 243 -10.88 10.77 9.95
CA LYS A 243 -10.19 10.96 11.23
C LYS A 243 -8.73 10.54 11.16
N ALA A 244 -8.44 9.37 10.58
CA ALA A 244 -7.07 8.88 10.43
C ALA A 244 -6.22 9.82 9.57
N LEU A 245 -6.74 10.23 8.41
CA LEU A 245 -6.06 11.18 7.52
C LEU A 245 -5.82 12.54 8.20
N THR A 246 -6.80 13.04 8.96
CA THR A 246 -6.64 14.30 9.71
C THR A 246 -5.59 14.17 10.82
N ALA A 247 -5.53 13.04 11.50
CA ALA A 247 -4.48 12.79 12.51
C ALA A 247 -3.08 12.79 11.87
N GLN A 248 -2.92 12.14 10.71
CA GLN A 248 -1.64 12.17 9.97
C GLN A 248 -1.27 13.59 9.52
N LEU A 249 -2.25 14.35 8.99
CA LEU A 249 -2.06 15.73 8.58
C LEU A 249 -1.55 16.59 9.75
N LEU A 250 -2.27 16.59 10.85
CA LEU A 250 -1.95 17.40 12.04
C LEU A 250 -0.61 17.01 12.66
N TYR A 251 -0.30 15.72 12.73
CA TYR A 251 1.00 15.25 13.19
C TYR A 251 2.15 15.80 12.33
N ARG A 252 2.02 15.71 11.00
CA ARG A 252 3.03 16.17 10.05
C ARG A 252 3.17 17.69 9.97
N THR A 253 2.11 18.43 10.29
CA THR A 253 2.12 19.90 10.36
C THR A 253 2.51 20.46 11.74
N GLY A 254 2.88 19.58 12.69
CA GLY A 254 3.41 19.95 13.99
C GLY A 254 2.39 20.00 15.12
N ASN A 255 1.08 19.87 14.85
CA ASN A 255 0.04 19.83 15.91
C ASN A 255 -0.11 18.40 16.46
N GLN A 256 0.95 17.94 17.15
CA GLN A 256 1.02 16.55 17.66
C GLN A 256 -0.04 16.27 18.73
N GLU A 257 -0.40 17.26 19.53
CA GLU A 257 -1.40 17.10 20.58
C GLU A 257 -2.79 16.81 20.00
N ALA A 258 -3.20 17.58 18.99
CA ALA A 258 -4.45 17.34 18.31
C ALA A 258 -4.46 15.98 17.58
N ALA A 259 -3.34 15.60 16.96
CA ALA A 259 -3.19 14.29 16.33
C ALA A 259 -3.37 13.15 17.34
N ARG A 260 -2.74 13.23 18.52
CA ARG A 260 -2.90 12.24 19.61
C ARG A 260 -4.35 12.15 20.11
N ARG A 261 -5.04 13.29 20.25
CA ARG A 261 -6.46 13.29 20.63
C ARG A 261 -7.33 12.54 19.62
N ILE A 262 -7.04 12.70 18.32
CA ILE A 262 -7.77 11.98 17.27
C ILE A 262 -7.45 10.48 17.33
N VAL A 263 -6.18 10.09 17.48
CA VAL A 263 -5.79 8.67 17.60
C VAL A 263 -6.46 8.04 18.82
N ASN A 264 -6.49 8.69 19.97
CA ASN A 264 -7.20 8.20 21.15
C ASN A 264 -8.71 8.02 20.87
N SER A 265 -9.33 8.93 20.11
CA SER A 265 -10.71 8.77 19.65
C SER A 265 -10.87 7.57 18.71
N LEU A 266 -9.93 7.33 17.79
CA LEU A 266 -9.95 6.16 16.90
C LEU A 266 -9.85 4.86 17.67
N LEU A 267 -8.95 4.77 18.66
CA LEU A 267 -8.79 3.60 19.52
C LEU A 267 -10.04 3.35 20.38
N GLY A 268 -10.77 4.40 20.74
CA GLY A 268 -12.05 4.28 21.43
C GLY A 268 -13.17 3.62 20.61
N TYR A 269 -13.04 3.55 19.28
CA TYR A 269 -13.95 2.81 18.40
C TYR A 269 -13.45 1.40 18.09
N ALA A 270 -12.24 1.03 18.51
CA ALA A 270 -11.68 -0.28 18.27
C ALA A 270 -12.25 -1.32 19.26
N THR A 271 -12.41 -2.53 18.81
CA THR A 271 -12.55 -3.71 19.68
C THR A 271 -11.15 -4.22 19.99
N ILE A 272 -10.83 -4.29 21.28
CA ILE A 272 -9.50 -4.67 21.77
C ILE A 272 -9.66 -5.94 22.58
N THR A 273 -8.95 -7.00 22.20
CA THR A 273 -8.76 -8.23 23.00
C THR A 273 -7.29 -8.34 23.41
N ASP A 274 -6.93 -9.38 24.14
CA ASP A 274 -5.54 -9.63 24.52
C ASP A 274 -4.62 -9.94 23.32
N GLU A 275 -5.19 -10.39 22.20
CA GLU A 275 -4.44 -10.87 21.01
C GLU A 275 -4.64 -9.98 19.79
N GLU A 276 -5.80 -9.31 19.63
CA GLU A 276 -6.20 -8.62 18.40
C GLU A 276 -6.83 -7.26 18.66
N ILE A 277 -6.66 -6.35 17.66
CA ILE A 277 -7.35 -5.05 17.64
C ILE A 277 -7.96 -4.86 16.27
N TRP A 278 -9.26 -4.59 16.24
CA TRP A 278 -9.98 -4.30 15.00
C TRP A 278 -11.11 -3.29 15.22
N TRP A 279 -11.62 -2.74 14.12
CA TRP A 279 -12.76 -1.81 14.12
C TRP A 279 -13.99 -2.47 13.53
N GLN A 280 -15.06 -2.66 14.32
CA GLN A 280 -16.28 -3.38 13.90
C GLN A 280 -17.06 -2.69 12.78
N ASN A 281 -17.03 -1.37 12.70
CA ASN A 281 -17.77 -0.57 11.73
C ASN A 281 -17.07 -0.43 10.37
N ILE A 282 -16.02 -1.16 10.14
CA ILE A 282 -15.35 -1.26 8.83
C ILE A 282 -16.23 -2.02 7.82
N ARG A 283 -17.17 -2.82 8.28
CA ARG A 283 -18.11 -3.56 7.40
C ARG A 283 -19.08 -2.60 6.69
N SER A 284 -18.57 -1.86 5.73
CA SER A 284 -19.39 -1.33 4.65
C SER A 284 -19.77 -2.50 3.74
N ASN A 285 -21.04 -2.68 3.60
CA ASN A 285 -21.81 -3.76 2.99
C ASN A 285 -21.41 -4.19 1.57
N ARG A 286 -20.16 -4.45 1.19
CA ARG A 286 -19.81 -5.08 -0.13
C ARG A 286 -18.34 -5.07 -0.54
N ASN A 287 -17.38 -4.60 0.27
CA ASN A 287 -16.01 -4.46 -0.25
C ASN A 287 -14.93 -4.82 0.78
N THR A 288 -14.57 -6.11 0.86
CA THR A 288 -13.45 -6.61 1.69
C THR A 288 -12.12 -5.89 1.45
N LEU A 289 -11.89 -5.38 0.21
CA LEU A 289 -10.70 -4.56 -0.12
C LEU A 289 -10.71 -3.20 0.57
N GLY A 290 -11.89 -2.58 0.70
CA GLY A 290 -12.07 -1.33 1.43
C GLY A 290 -11.74 -1.48 2.92
N ASP A 291 -12.11 -2.61 3.49
CA ASP A 291 -11.89 -2.92 4.91
C ASP A 291 -10.40 -3.11 5.22
N ILE A 292 -9.66 -3.84 4.38
CA ILE A 292 -8.21 -4.04 4.53
C ILE A 292 -7.47 -2.71 4.37
N ARG A 293 -7.83 -1.89 3.38
CA ARG A 293 -7.22 -0.59 3.15
C ARG A 293 -7.43 0.34 4.37
N LEU A 294 -8.64 0.39 4.89
CA LEU A 294 -8.97 1.22 6.05
C LEU A 294 -8.23 0.74 7.30
N HIS A 295 -8.19 -0.57 7.56
CA HIS A 295 -7.45 -1.13 8.69
C HIS A 295 -5.95 -0.78 8.59
N THR A 296 -5.34 -0.95 7.41
CA THR A 296 -3.95 -0.58 7.17
C THR A 296 -3.69 0.92 7.39
N LEU A 297 -4.61 1.79 6.95
CA LEU A 297 -4.53 3.23 7.19
C LEU A 297 -4.57 3.56 8.69
N LEU A 298 -5.48 2.93 9.44
CA LEU A 298 -5.62 3.11 10.89
C LEU A 298 -4.35 2.67 11.63
N MET A 299 -3.85 1.48 11.30
CA MET A 299 -2.58 0.94 11.80
C MET A 299 -1.40 1.90 11.57
N ASN A 300 -1.25 2.36 10.33
CA ASN A 300 -0.18 3.29 9.95
C ASN A 300 -0.33 4.63 10.68
N THR A 301 -1.56 5.09 10.92
CA THR A 301 -1.82 6.32 11.66
C THR A 301 -1.43 6.19 13.12
N VAL A 302 -1.80 5.09 13.77
CA VAL A 302 -1.40 4.81 15.17
C VAL A 302 0.13 4.69 15.27
N ALA A 303 0.76 3.95 14.36
CA ALA A 303 2.22 3.80 14.33
C ALA A 303 2.96 5.13 14.12
N LEU A 304 2.43 6.02 13.29
CA LEU A 304 3.01 7.33 13.03
C LEU A 304 2.89 8.26 14.24
N VAL A 305 1.72 8.36 14.84
CA VAL A 305 1.39 9.35 15.88
C VAL A 305 1.80 8.87 17.28
N THR A 306 1.73 7.56 17.52
CA THR A 306 2.02 6.92 18.81
C THR A 306 2.89 5.66 18.62
N PRO A 307 4.15 5.80 18.19
CA PRO A 307 5.01 4.66 17.80
C PRO A 307 5.32 3.68 18.94
N HIS A 308 5.15 4.10 20.19
CA HIS A 308 5.36 3.25 21.38
C HIS A 308 4.05 2.69 21.95
N ASN A 309 2.96 2.74 21.20
CA ASN A 309 1.71 2.15 21.64
C ASN A 309 1.84 0.62 21.69
N ALA A 310 1.64 0.05 22.90
CA ALA A 310 1.74 -1.40 23.11
C ALA A 310 0.73 -2.22 22.27
N GLN A 311 -0.34 -1.58 21.81
CA GLN A 311 -1.41 -2.20 21.04
C GLN A 311 -1.05 -2.41 19.55
N LEU A 312 0.05 -1.80 19.06
CA LEU A 312 0.45 -1.93 17.64
C LEU A 312 0.71 -3.38 17.23
N ALA A 313 1.23 -4.22 18.14
CA ALA A 313 1.49 -5.62 17.84
C ALA A 313 0.21 -6.44 17.60
N GLY A 314 -0.90 -6.08 18.26
CA GLY A 314 -2.20 -6.73 18.08
C GLY A 314 -2.98 -6.23 16.86
N MET A 315 -2.49 -5.21 16.13
CA MET A 315 -3.10 -4.68 14.91
C MET A 315 -2.55 -5.36 13.65
N ALA A 316 -1.39 -6.01 13.72
CA ALA A 316 -0.72 -6.67 12.60
C ALA A 316 -1.18 -8.12 12.43
#